data_05fe13b23b38667431373c8c70b8ea55
#
_entry.id   05fe13b23b38667431373c8c70b8ea55
#
_cell.length_a   1.000
_cell.length_b   1.000
_cell.length_c   1.000
_cell.angle_alpha   90.00
_cell.angle_beta   90.00
_cell.angle_gamma   90.00
#
_symmetry.space_group_name_H-M   'P 1'
#
loop_
_entity.id
_entity.type
_entity.pdbx_description
1 polymer ?
#
loop_
_entity_poly.entity_id
_entity_poly.type
_entity_poly.pdbx_seq_one_letter_code
_entity_poly.pdbx_strand_id
1 'polypeptide(L)'
;MPNEASHTQEQGQPKAAPTPGRPVLIRHEGHSPRERSACGWRDRLISHEDQSLSPAAWAHAVDIDGAKAHYHQRSTELYFVLEGEGSVTLDGIEHPVTKGSLVHIPPGVVHGATGRMRVLVVGIPDIAEDDYFLPQPD
;
A
#
# COMPACT_ATOMS: atom_id res chain seq x y z
N MET A 1 42.33 36.28 1.03
CA MET A 1 41.01 36.39 1.66
C MET A 1 40.60 35.00 2.09
N PRO A 2 40.57 34.69 3.36
CA PRO A 2 40.10 33.39 3.81
C PRO A 2 38.56 33.35 3.63
N ASN A 3 38.10 32.32 2.99
CA ASN A 3 36.73 32.03 2.77
C ASN A 3 36.13 31.46 4.09
N GLU A 4 35.36 32.26 4.77
CA GLU A 4 34.59 31.77 5.93
C GLU A 4 33.49 30.82 5.46
N ALA A 5 33.74 29.53 5.61
CA ALA A 5 32.71 28.53 5.48
C ALA A 5 31.74 28.72 6.64
N SER A 6 30.54 29.21 6.35
CA SER A 6 29.43 29.24 7.32
C SER A 6 29.03 27.81 7.63
N HIS A 7 29.41 27.33 8.81
CA HIS A 7 28.85 26.11 9.38
C HIS A 7 27.41 26.40 9.77
N THR A 8 26.46 26.01 8.91
CA THR A 8 25.07 25.91 9.30
C THR A 8 24.98 24.71 10.26
N GLN A 9 24.88 24.98 11.56
CA GLN A 9 24.56 23.93 12.51
C GLN A 9 23.14 23.48 12.21
N GLU A 10 22.98 22.27 11.69
CA GLU A 10 21.68 21.58 11.72
C GLU A 10 21.25 21.47 13.18
N GLN A 11 20.30 22.29 13.56
CA GLN A 11 19.60 22.12 14.82
C GLN A 11 18.76 20.87 14.69
N GLY A 12 19.26 19.73 15.24
CA GLY A 12 18.53 18.49 15.28
C GLY A 12 17.16 18.71 15.92
N GLN A 13 16.10 18.22 15.29
CA GLN A 13 14.76 18.24 15.88
C GLN A 13 14.82 17.53 17.23
N PRO A 14 14.16 18.07 18.29
CA PRO A 14 14.10 17.40 19.57
C PRO A 14 13.49 16.01 19.37
N LYS A 15 14.21 14.96 19.77
CA LYS A 15 13.69 13.60 19.74
C LYS A 15 12.52 13.53 20.73
N ALA A 16 11.33 13.14 20.23
CA ALA A 16 10.21 12.84 21.10
C ALA A 16 10.60 11.71 22.07
N ALA A 17 10.23 11.85 23.35
CA ALA A 17 10.43 10.78 24.32
C ALA A 17 9.63 9.54 23.89
N PRO A 18 10.21 8.31 24.00
CA PRO A 18 9.47 7.09 23.70
C PRO A 18 8.28 6.97 24.65
N THR A 19 7.15 6.47 24.12
CA THR A 19 5.96 6.17 24.93
C THR A 19 6.06 4.73 25.41
N PRO A 20 6.27 4.49 26.72
CA PRO A 20 6.35 3.13 27.24
C PRO A 20 5.05 2.38 27.03
N GLY A 21 5.13 1.08 26.69
CA GLY A 21 3.98 0.19 26.54
C GLY A 21 3.16 0.42 25.27
N ARG A 22 3.64 1.24 24.32
CA ARG A 22 2.98 1.37 23.03
C ARG A 22 3.09 0.04 22.28
N PRO A 23 1.96 -0.56 21.85
CA PRO A 23 2.02 -1.82 21.12
C PRO A 23 2.73 -1.64 19.78
N VAL A 24 3.56 -2.62 19.43
CA VAL A 24 4.23 -2.72 18.14
C VAL A 24 3.86 -4.04 17.49
N LEU A 25 3.84 -4.08 16.15
CA LEU A 25 3.52 -5.25 15.39
C LEU A 25 4.70 -5.65 14.51
N ILE A 26 5.11 -6.91 14.65
CA ILE A 26 6.01 -7.56 13.69
C ILE A 26 5.29 -8.80 13.21
N ARG A 27 5.02 -8.88 11.91
CA ARG A 27 4.30 -10.01 11.33
C ARG A 27 4.98 -10.46 10.05
N HIS A 28 5.07 -11.76 9.88
CA HIS A 28 5.59 -12.37 8.68
C HIS A 28 4.42 -12.87 7.82
N GLU A 29 4.54 -12.76 6.50
CA GLU A 29 3.50 -13.14 5.54
C GLU A 29 3.03 -14.59 5.69
N GLY A 30 3.89 -15.50 6.12
CA GLY A 30 3.54 -16.92 6.35
C GLY A 30 2.75 -17.19 7.63
N HIS A 31 2.52 -16.20 8.50
CA HIS A 31 1.84 -16.38 9.77
C HIS A 31 0.32 -16.23 9.70
N SER A 32 -0.22 -15.74 8.60
CA SER A 32 -1.65 -15.59 8.39
C SER A 32 -2.15 -16.58 7.35
N PRO A 33 -3.39 -17.08 7.47
CA PRO A 33 -3.98 -17.86 6.40
C PRO A 33 -4.05 -17.06 5.11
N ARG A 34 -3.67 -17.73 4.03
CA ARG A 34 -3.78 -17.15 2.69
C ARG A 34 -5.24 -17.14 2.26
N GLU A 35 -5.72 -16.05 1.73
CA GLU A 35 -7.11 -15.89 1.34
C GLU A 35 -7.28 -15.17 0.00
N ARG A 36 -8.40 -15.43 -0.66
CA ARG A 36 -8.76 -14.73 -1.90
C ARG A 36 -9.23 -13.31 -1.61
N SER A 37 -8.75 -12.36 -2.41
CA SER A 37 -9.19 -10.96 -2.41
C SER A 37 -9.58 -10.52 -3.82
N ALA A 38 -10.03 -9.28 -3.97
CA ALA A 38 -10.36 -8.71 -5.26
C ALA A 38 -9.16 -8.70 -6.23
N CYS A 39 -7.94 -8.62 -5.71
CA CYS A 39 -6.72 -8.50 -6.50
C CYS A 39 -6.00 -9.83 -6.75
N GLY A 40 -6.32 -10.86 -5.97
CA GLY A 40 -5.66 -12.15 -6.06
C GLY A 40 -5.61 -12.85 -4.72
N TRP A 41 -4.52 -13.56 -4.45
CA TRP A 41 -4.30 -14.27 -3.20
C TRP A 41 -3.47 -13.41 -2.25
N ARG A 42 -3.99 -13.13 -1.08
CA ARG A 42 -3.36 -12.21 -0.13
C ARG A 42 -2.92 -12.89 1.16
N ASP A 43 -1.83 -12.38 1.68
CA ASP A 43 -1.36 -12.62 3.04
C ASP A 43 -1.51 -11.31 3.82
N ARG A 44 -2.36 -11.30 4.86
CA ARG A 44 -2.61 -10.10 5.67
C ARG A 44 -1.42 -9.81 6.56
N LEU A 45 -0.91 -8.59 6.50
CA LEU A 45 0.13 -8.09 7.38
C LEU A 45 -0.45 -7.15 8.43
N ILE A 46 -1.25 -6.19 8.01
CA ILE A 46 -2.07 -5.33 8.88
C ILE A 46 -3.49 -5.33 8.30
N SER A 47 -4.50 -5.59 9.10
CA SER A 47 -5.88 -5.69 8.66
C SER A 47 -6.85 -5.00 9.62
N HIS A 48 -8.15 -5.08 9.35
CA HIS A 48 -9.20 -4.55 10.22
C HIS A 48 -9.11 -5.03 11.67
N GLU A 49 -8.60 -6.23 11.89
CA GLU A 49 -8.43 -6.78 13.23
C GLU A 49 -7.37 -6.01 14.03
N ASP A 50 -6.52 -5.27 13.35
CA ASP A 50 -5.40 -4.52 13.93
C ASP A 50 -5.69 -3.02 14.08
N GLN A 51 -6.93 -2.57 13.93
CA GLN A 51 -7.28 -1.14 13.95
C GLN A 51 -6.89 -0.42 15.23
N SER A 52 -6.92 -1.10 16.37
CA SER A 52 -6.44 -0.52 17.62
C SER A 52 -4.95 -0.23 17.63
N LEU A 53 -4.18 -0.93 16.79
CA LEU A 53 -2.73 -0.79 16.65
C LEU A 53 -2.37 0.14 15.49
N SER A 54 -3.10 0.03 14.40
CA SER A 54 -2.85 0.78 13.15
C SER A 54 -4.16 1.29 12.55
N PRO A 55 -4.71 2.40 13.08
CA PRO A 55 -5.95 2.96 12.52
C PRO A 55 -5.76 3.68 11.19
N ALA A 56 -4.52 4.00 10.83
CA ALA A 56 -4.22 4.84 9.68
C ALA A 56 -4.01 4.08 8.38
N ALA A 57 -3.65 2.81 8.44
CA ALA A 57 -3.31 2.03 7.24
C ALA A 57 -3.47 0.54 7.47
N TRP A 58 -3.71 -0.18 6.38
CA TRP A 58 -3.54 -1.63 6.32
C TRP A 58 -2.49 -2.00 5.27
N ALA A 59 -1.97 -3.22 5.36
CA ALA A 59 -0.98 -3.73 4.42
C ALA A 59 -1.18 -5.23 4.19
N HIS A 60 -1.17 -5.62 2.92
CA HIS A 60 -1.25 -7.02 2.49
C HIS A 60 -0.17 -7.31 1.45
N ALA A 61 0.39 -8.53 1.48
CA ALA A 61 1.18 -9.05 0.38
C ALA A 61 0.24 -9.86 -0.52
N VAL A 62 0.21 -9.56 -1.80
CA VAL A 62 -0.76 -10.11 -2.74
C VAL A 62 -0.06 -10.70 -3.95
N ASP A 63 -0.36 -11.98 -4.26
CA ASP A 63 -0.06 -12.54 -5.57
C ASP A 63 -1.22 -12.16 -6.49
N ILE A 64 -0.92 -11.33 -7.48
CA ILE A 64 -1.92 -10.85 -8.42
C ILE A 64 -2.46 -12.02 -9.24
N ASP A 65 -3.79 -12.11 -9.32
CA ASP A 65 -4.50 -13.10 -10.10
C ASP A 65 -5.83 -12.51 -10.59
N GLY A 66 -5.77 -11.76 -11.68
CA GLY A 66 -6.93 -11.19 -12.32
C GLY A 66 -7.68 -10.17 -11.46
N ALA A 67 -6.98 -9.17 -10.99
CA ALA A 67 -7.61 -8.09 -10.23
C ALA A 67 -8.67 -7.38 -11.07
N LYS A 68 -9.94 -7.51 -10.64
CA LYS A 68 -11.06 -6.83 -11.31
C LYS A 68 -10.93 -5.33 -11.16
N ALA A 69 -11.30 -4.59 -12.19
CA ALA A 69 -11.38 -3.14 -12.14
C ALA A 69 -12.35 -2.69 -11.04
N HIS A 70 -11.87 -1.86 -10.13
CA HIS A 70 -12.63 -1.30 -9.02
C HIS A 70 -11.99 0.01 -8.56
N TYR A 71 -12.66 0.72 -7.66
CA TYR A 71 -12.13 1.95 -7.07
C TYR A 71 -12.57 2.11 -5.62
N HIS A 72 -11.87 2.98 -4.92
CA HIS A 72 -12.19 3.41 -3.56
C HIS A 72 -12.45 4.92 -3.56
N GLN A 73 -13.42 5.38 -2.79
CA GLN A 73 -13.76 6.80 -2.74
C GLN A 73 -12.95 7.57 -1.70
N ARG A 74 -12.53 6.91 -0.63
CA ARG A 74 -11.86 7.54 0.50
C ARG A 74 -10.38 7.17 0.61
N SER A 75 -10.03 5.94 0.24
CA SER A 75 -8.69 5.41 0.46
C SER A 75 -7.79 5.62 -0.76
N THR A 76 -6.56 5.98 -0.47
CA THR A 76 -5.43 5.88 -1.40
C THR A 76 -4.83 4.49 -1.28
N GLU A 77 -4.46 3.88 -2.38
CA GLU A 77 -3.65 2.66 -2.38
C GLU A 77 -2.25 2.91 -2.90
N LEU A 78 -1.30 2.20 -2.32
CA LEU A 78 0.05 2.10 -2.84
C LEU A 78 0.32 0.64 -3.20
N TYR A 79 0.85 0.40 -4.39
CA TYR A 79 1.36 -0.90 -4.81
C TYR A 79 2.87 -0.81 -4.96
N PHE A 80 3.58 -1.72 -4.33
CA PHE A 80 5.01 -1.88 -4.56
C PHE A 80 5.27 -3.30 -5.04
N VAL A 81 5.81 -3.44 -6.24
CA VAL A 81 6.07 -4.76 -6.85
C VAL A 81 7.28 -5.39 -6.18
N LEU A 82 7.04 -6.48 -5.46
CA LEU A 82 8.06 -7.24 -4.72
C LEU A 82 8.80 -8.22 -5.63
N GLU A 83 8.08 -8.88 -6.53
CA GLU A 83 8.58 -9.90 -7.44
C GLU A 83 7.76 -9.91 -8.72
N GLY A 84 8.39 -10.27 -9.82
CA GLY A 84 7.73 -10.47 -11.11
C GLY A 84 7.47 -9.18 -11.87
N GLU A 85 6.53 -9.27 -12.81
CA GLU A 85 6.16 -8.17 -13.69
C GLU A 85 4.70 -8.32 -14.15
N GLY A 86 4.12 -7.23 -14.57
CA GLY A 86 2.75 -7.20 -15.06
C GLY A 86 2.35 -5.81 -15.52
N SER A 87 1.06 -5.55 -15.46
CA SER A 87 0.48 -4.26 -15.81
C SER A 87 -0.51 -3.83 -14.75
N VAL A 88 -0.57 -2.53 -14.49
CA VAL A 88 -1.62 -1.89 -13.70
C VAL A 88 -2.39 -0.95 -14.60
N THR A 89 -3.71 -1.10 -14.64
CA THR A 89 -4.59 -0.22 -15.40
C THR A 89 -5.15 0.85 -14.46
N LEU A 90 -4.96 2.12 -14.82
CA LEU A 90 -5.44 3.28 -14.07
C LEU A 90 -6.34 4.11 -14.97
N ASP A 91 -7.63 4.20 -14.65
CA ASP A 91 -8.65 4.89 -15.44
C ASP A 91 -8.61 4.49 -16.93
N GLY A 92 -8.49 3.19 -17.19
CA GLY A 92 -8.45 2.62 -18.54
C GLY A 92 -7.11 2.67 -19.24
N ILE A 93 -6.08 3.26 -18.64
CA ILE A 93 -4.74 3.33 -19.23
C ILE A 93 -3.86 2.26 -18.59
N GLU A 94 -3.32 1.38 -19.43
CA GLU A 94 -2.43 0.31 -19.00
C GLU A 94 -1.00 0.81 -18.82
N HIS A 95 -0.41 0.51 -17.65
CA HIS A 95 0.96 0.85 -17.32
C HIS A 95 1.75 -0.42 -17.00
N PRO A 96 2.80 -0.74 -17.76
CA PRO A 96 3.67 -1.86 -17.41
C PRO A 96 4.44 -1.57 -16.12
N VAL A 97 4.54 -2.57 -15.25
CA VAL A 97 5.26 -2.50 -13.98
C VAL A 97 6.12 -3.73 -13.79
N THR A 98 7.19 -3.59 -13.04
CA THR A 98 8.15 -4.64 -12.77
C THR A 98 8.64 -4.53 -11.33
N LYS A 99 9.38 -5.53 -10.86
CA LYS A 99 10.00 -5.51 -9.52
C LYS A 99 10.61 -4.14 -9.21
N GLY A 100 10.22 -3.56 -8.09
CA GLY A 100 10.67 -2.23 -7.65
C GLY A 100 9.81 -1.06 -8.13
N SER A 101 8.77 -1.30 -8.94
CA SER A 101 7.81 -0.27 -9.32
C SER A 101 6.91 0.10 -8.14
N LEU A 102 6.68 1.39 -7.96
CA LEU A 102 5.66 1.92 -7.05
C LEU A 102 4.52 2.51 -7.87
N VAL A 103 3.29 2.12 -7.53
CA VAL A 103 2.07 2.68 -8.11
C VAL A 103 1.31 3.41 -7.01
N HIS A 104 0.99 4.67 -7.25
CA HIS A 104 0.14 5.47 -6.38
C HIS A 104 -1.25 5.58 -7.00
N ILE A 105 -2.26 5.13 -6.28
CA ILE A 105 -3.65 5.09 -6.74
C ILE A 105 -4.49 5.99 -5.85
N PRO A 106 -4.79 7.23 -6.29
CA PRO A 106 -5.64 8.15 -5.52
C PRO A 106 -7.08 7.65 -5.39
N PRO A 107 -7.85 8.18 -4.43
CA PRO A 107 -9.28 7.93 -4.37
C PRO A 107 -9.98 8.25 -5.70
N GLY A 108 -10.94 7.42 -6.07
CA GLY A 108 -11.74 7.60 -7.29
C GLY A 108 -11.12 7.03 -8.56
N VAL A 109 -9.85 6.64 -8.54
CA VAL A 109 -9.19 6.06 -9.72
C VAL A 109 -9.58 4.59 -9.87
N VAL A 110 -10.21 4.25 -10.99
CA VAL A 110 -10.55 2.88 -11.34
C VAL A 110 -9.26 2.14 -11.69
N HIS A 111 -8.99 1.04 -11.02
CA HIS A 111 -7.74 0.31 -11.20
C HIS A 111 -7.94 -1.20 -11.22
N GLY A 112 -7.04 -1.86 -11.90
CA GLY A 112 -6.93 -3.31 -11.98
C GLY A 112 -5.49 -3.70 -12.26
N ALA A 113 -5.18 -4.97 -12.12
CA ALA A 113 -3.83 -5.48 -12.34
C ALA A 113 -3.85 -6.86 -12.98
N THR A 114 -2.87 -7.11 -13.82
CA THR A 114 -2.67 -8.40 -14.50
C THR A 114 -1.19 -8.76 -14.52
N GLY A 115 -0.90 -10.02 -14.78
CA GLY A 115 0.45 -10.54 -14.87
C GLY A 115 0.83 -11.41 -13.67
N ARG A 116 2.06 -11.90 -13.68
CA ARG A 116 2.61 -12.73 -12.60
C ARG A 116 3.52 -11.89 -11.73
N MET A 117 2.94 -11.34 -10.68
CA MET A 117 3.69 -10.50 -9.75
C MET A 117 3.14 -10.61 -8.34
N ARG A 118 4.04 -10.41 -7.40
CA ARG A 118 3.72 -10.26 -5.99
C ARG A 118 3.87 -8.79 -5.61
N VAL A 119 2.87 -8.25 -4.97
CA VAL A 119 2.75 -6.82 -4.70
C VAL A 119 2.48 -6.59 -3.21
N LEU A 120 3.19 -5.65 -2.60
CA LEU A 120 2.77 -5.08 -1.33
C LEU A 120 1.71 -4.03 -1.62
N VAL A 121 0.52 -4.24 -1.06
CA VAL A 121 -0.60 -3.30 -1.17
C VAL A 121 -0.80 -2.62 0.18
N VAL A 122 -0.79 -1.29 0.17
CA VAL A 122 -1.03 -0.47 1.36
C VAL A 122 -2.24 0.42 1.11
N GLY A 123 -3.21 0.41 2.01
CA GLY A 123 -4.39 1.28 1.96
C GLY A 123 -4.31 2.36 3.03
N ILE A 124 -4.56 3.61 2.68
CA ILE A 124 -4.46 4.79 3.55
C ILE A 124 -5.67 5.71 3.30
N PRO A 125 -6.55 5.93 4.28
CA PRO A 125 -6.71 5.13 5.50
C PRO A 125 -7.11 3.68 5.18
N ASP A 126 -7.30 2.86 6.22
CA ASP A 126 -7.78 1.51 6.04
C ASP A 126 -9.05 1.47 5.18
N ILE A 127 -9.09 0.55 4.21
CA ILE A 127 -10.22 0.42 3.29
C ILE A 127 -11.36 -0.28 4.01
N ALA A 128 -12.39 0.49 4.34
CA ALA A 128 -13.62 -0.04 4.89
C ALA A 128 -14.34 -0.92 3.86
N GLU A 129 -15.10 -1.90 4.32
CA GLU A 129 -15.86 -2.81 3.44
C GLU A 129 -16.82 -2.08 2.51
N ASP A 130 -17.34 -0.93 2.94
CA ASP A 130 -18.23 -0.08 2.16
C ASP A 130 -17.51 0.88 1.20
N ASP A 131 -16.18 0.84 1.14
CA ASP A 131 -15.36 1.67 0.25
C ASP A 131 -14.77 0.85 -0.92
N TYR A 132 -15.58 -0.01 -1.49
CA TYR A 132 -15.26 -0.82 -2.65
C TYR A 132 -16.36 -0.69 -3.67
N PHE A 133 -16.01 -0.20 -4.86
CA PHE A 133 -16.99 0.09 -5.91
C PHE A 133 -16.53 -0.49 -7.24
N LEU A 134 -17.48 -1.02 -7.99
CA LEU A 134 -17.26 -1.44 -9.36
C LEU A 134 -17.57 -0.28 -10.30
N PRO A 135 -16.82 -0.11 -11.40
CA PRO A 135 -17.13 0.92 -12.38
C PRO A 135 -18.49 0.66 -13.01
N GLN A 136 -19.21 1.74 -13.34
CA GLN A 136 -20.47 1.62 -14.06
C GLN A 136 -20.23 1.03 -15.44
N PRO A 137 -21.08 0.11 -15.91
CA PRO A 137 -21.01 -0.36 -17.29
C PRO A 137 -21.32 0.80 -18.26
N ASP A 138 -20.56 0.87 -19.35
CA ASP A 138 -20.82 1.82 -20.43
C ASP A 138 -22.16 1.54 -21.13
#